data_af95a978db53a4a80609c15c35c8f805
#
_entry.id   af95a978db53a4a80609c15c35c8f805
#
_cell.length_a   1.000
_cell.length_b   1.000
_cell.length_c   1.000
_cell.angle_alpha   90.00
_cell.angle_beta   90.00
_cell.angle_gamma   90.00
#
_symmetry.space_group_name_H-M   'P 1'
#
loop_
_entity.id
_entity.type
_entity.pdbx_description
1 polymer ?
#
loop_
_entity_poly.entity_id
_entity_poly.type
_entity_poly.pdbx_seq_one_letter_code
_entity_poly.pdbx_strand_id
1 'polypeptide(L)'
;MEEDVLQQVYQQVSLAISAVELNDCAVNIDMILKDGKVYMIELTGRIGANCLPELTSIYYGVDIYKMIIATAMGENPEAYFHTTKKKPTPCYAKMLLSEKSGTIKKIINQNGDHSDIVEITFFVHEGDRINRFSNSRDCLGQVIVKGDTLEECEKLIEEVVSNIEFVLE
;
A
#
# COMPACT_ATOMS: atom_id res chain seq x y z
N MET A 1 1.01 -9.55 -16.27
CA MET A 1 0.37 -10.82 -15.82
C MET A 1 -0.17 -11.49 -17.07
N GLU A 2 0.01 -12.78 -17.20
CA GLU A 2 -0.52 -13.54 -18.34
C GLU A 2 -2.04 -13.61 -18.27
N GLU A 3 -2.72 -13.64 -19.42
CA GLU A 3 -4.19 -13.54 -19.49
C GLU A 3 -4.90 -14.71 -18.77
N ASP A 4 -4.36 -15.92 -18.89
CA ASP A 4 -4.91 -17.11 -18.24
C ASP A 4 -4.78 -17.05 -16.70
N VAL A 5 -3.70 -16.46 -16.18
CA VAL A 5 -3.52 -16.19 -14.75
C VAL A 5 -4.54 -15.17 -14.25
N LEU A 6 -4.78 -14.11 -15.03
CA LEU A 6 -5.76 -13.09 -14.69
C LEU A 6 -7.19 -13.68 -14.65
N GLN A 7 -7.54 -14.54 -15.59
CA GLN A 7 -8.81 -15.26 -15.61
C GLN A 7 -8.99 -16.16 -14.37
N GLN A 8 -7.94 -16.88 -13.95
CA GLN A 8 -7.97 -17.66 -12.72
C GLN A 8 -8.20 -16.78 -11.49
N VAL A 9 -7.52 -15.61 -11.40
CA VAL A 9 -7.72 -14.65 -10.30
C VAL A 9 -9.19 -14.22 -10.23
N TYR A 10 -9.77 -13.74 -11.34
CA TYR A 10 -11.16 -13.30 -11.38
C TYR A 10 -12.14 -14.41 -10.99
N GLN A 11 -11.93 -15.61 -11.47
CA GLN A 11 -12.79 -16.77 -11.15
C GLN A 11 -12.74 -17.09 -9.66
N GLN A 12 -11.54 -17.20 -9.07
CA GLN A 12 -11.39 -17.54 -7.67
C GLN A 12 -11.92 -16.44 -6.74
N VAL A 13 -11.67 -15.16 -7.07
CA VAL A 13 -12.21 -14.00 -6.33
C VAL A 13 -13.73 -14.05 -6.31
N SER A 14 -14.36 -14.20 -7.48
CA SER A 14 -15.82 -14.24 -7.59
C SER A 14 -16.45 -15.40 -6.82
N LEU A 15 -15.85 -16.60 -6.92
CA LEU A 15 -16.31 -17.77 -6.18
C LEU A 15 -16.19 -17.60 -4.67
N ALA A 16 -15.06 -17.05 -4.20
CA ALA A 16 -14.83 -16.85 -2.78
C ALA A 16 -15.78 -15.81 -2.17
N ILE A 17 -15.94 -14.65 -2.83
CA ILE A 17 -16.88 -13.60 -2.40
C ILE A 17 -18.31 -14.17 -2.32
N SER A 18 -18.72 -14.92 -3.35
CA SER A 18 -20.05 -15.55 -3.37
C SER A 18 -20.22 -16.60 -2.28
N ALA A 19 -19.18 -17.41 -2.01
CA ALA A 19 -19.25 -18.48 -1.01
C ALA A 19 -19.37 -17.98 0.42
N VAL A 20 -18.88 -16.78 0.71
CA VAL A 20 -18.97 -16.15 2.05
C VAL A 20 -20.03 -15.07 2.10
N GLU A 21 -20.82 -14.89 1.05
CA GLU A 21 -21.94 -13.94 0.94
C GLU A 21 -21.55 -12.48 1.27
N LEU A 22 -20.31 -12.09 0.93
CA LEU A 22 -19.85 -10.70 1.11
C LEU A 22 -20.51 -9.79 0.07
N ASN A 23 -21.17 -8.74 0.57
CA ASN A 23 -21.77 -7.68 -0.24
C ASN A 23 -21.45 -6.31 0.37
N ASP A 24 -21.52 -5.30 -0.49
CA ASP A 24 -21.42 -3.88 -0.11
C ASP A 24 -20.24 -3.59 0.83
N CYS A 25 -19.07 -4.16 0.53
CA CYS A 25 -17.84 -3.90 1.27
C CYS A 25 -16.62 -3.99 0.35
N ALA A 26 -15.53 -3.34 0.77
CA ALA A 26 -14.23 -3.59 0.17
C ALA A 26 -13.73 -4.98 0.58
N VAL A 27 -12.99 -5.64 -0.29
CA VAL A 27 -12.31 -6.90 0.02
C VAL A 27 -10.83 -6.80 -0.29
N ASN A 28 -10.01 -7.37 0.58
CA ASN A 28 -8.61 -7.65 0.32
C ASN A 28 -8.42 -9.16 0.22
N ILE A 29 -7.72 -9.59 -0.82
CA ILE A 29 -7.49 -11.02 -1.08
C ILE A 29 -6.02 -11.25 -1.34
N ASP A 30 -5.41 -12.11 -0.55
CA ASP A 30 -4.04 -12.55 -0.73
C ASP A 30 -4.01 -13.85 -1.51
N MET A 31 -3.21 -13.87 -2.58
CA MET A 31 -3.08 -15.02 -3.47
C MET A 31 -1.63 -15.35 -3.76
N ILE A 32 -1.35 -16.62 -4.03
CA ILE A 32 -0.04 -17.10 -4.49
C ILE A 32 -0.18 -17.70 -5.89
N LEU A 33 0.70 -17.26 -6.78
CA LEU A 33 0.88 -17.90 -8.08
C LEU A 33 2.02 -18.92 -7.96
N LYS A 34 1.72 -20.20 -8.22
CA LYS A 34 2.70 -21.28 -8.23
C LYS A 34 2.44 -22.22 -9.41
N ASP A 35 3.45 -22.45 -10.22
CA ASP A 35 3.41 -23.35 -11.37
C ASP A 35 2.23 -23.06 -12.33
N GLY A 36 1.97 -21.77 -12.61
CA GLY A 36 0.88 -21.29 -13.47
C GLY A 36 -0.52 -21.41 -12.86
N LYS A 37 -0.63 -21.77 -11.57
CA LYS A 37 -1.89 -21.86 -10.84
C LYS A 37 -1.98 -20.83 -9.74
N VAL A 38 -3.16 -20.22 -9.60
CA VAL A 38 -3.49 -19.24 -8.57
C VAL A 38 -4.11 -19.97 -7.39
N TYR A 39 -3.62 -19.67 -6.19
CA TYR A 39 -4.14 -20.17 -4.92
C TYR A 39 -4.51 -19.03 -4.00
N MET A 40 -5.72 -19.05 -3.48
CA MET A 40 -6.16 -18.08 -2.46
C MET A 40 -5.60 -18.46 -1.10
N ILE A 41 -5.05 -17.46 -0.39
CA ILE A 41 -4.49 -17.61 0.96
C ILE A 41 -5.45 -17.04 1.98
N GLU A 42 -5.91 -15.82 1.77
CA GLU A 42 -6.77 -15.10 2.70
C GLU A 42 -7.76 -14.21 1.94
N LEU A 43 -8.97 -14.08 2.49
CA LEU A 43 -9.98 -13.11 2.08
C LEU A 43 -10.45 -12.36 3.32
N THR A 44 -10.41 -11.02 3.27
CA THR A 44 -10.92 -10.16 4.34
C THR A 44 -11.90 -9.13 3.79
N GLY A 45 -13.01 -8.90 4.50
CA GLY A 45 -14.03 -7.88 4.15
C GLY A 45 -13.61 -6.46 4.58
N ARG A 46 -12.44 -6.03 4.18
CA ARG A 46 -11.87 -4.68 4.40
C ARG A 46 -10.86 -4.32 3.32
N ILE A 47 -10.44 -3.06 3.30
CA ILE A 47 -9.30 -2.66 2.47
C ILE A 47 -7.99 -3.31 2.95
N GLY A 48 -7.04 -3.42 2.06
CA GLY A 48 -5.68 -3.84 2.36
C GLY A 48 -4.98 -2.88 3.34
N ALA A 49 -3.90 -3.35 3.94
CA ALA A 49 -3.01 -2.55 4.78
C ALA A 49 -1.72 -2.20 4.01
N ASN A 50 -0.74 -1.59 4.70
CA ASN A 50 0.61 -1.34 4.19
C ASN A 50 0.62 -0.55 2.87
N CYS A 51 -0.06 0.58 2.83
CA CYS A 51 -0.17 1.50 1.68
C CYS A 51 -0.94 0.92 0.46
N LEU A 52 -1.55 -0.26 0.52
CA LEU A 52 -2.30 -0.81 -0.61
C LEU A 52 -3.43 0.09 -1.11
N PRO A 53 -4.24 0.74 -0.24
CA PRO A 53 -5.27 1.68 -0.68
C PRO A 53 -4.68 2.89 -1.40
N GLU A 54 -3.59 3.47 -0.87
CA GLU A 54 -2.89 4.60 -1.44
C GLU A 54 -2.30 4.25 -2.81
N LEU A 55 -1.59 3.12 -2.90
CA LEU A 55 -1.02 2.63 -4.16
C LEU A 55 -2.11 2.36 -5.20
N THR A 56 -3.22 1.73 -4.81
CA THR A 56 -4.36 1.49 -5.69
C THR A 56 -4.97 2.81 -6.18
N SER A 57 -5.14 3.77 -5.27
CA SER A 57 -5.67 5.10 -5.59
C SER A 57 -4.76 5.84 -6.57
N ILE A 58 -3.44 5.81 -6.36
CA ILE A 58 -2.46 6.44 -7.25
C ILE A 58 -2.46 5.74 -8.61
N TYR A 59 -2.36 4.41 -8.62
CA TYR A 59 -2.21 3.61 -9.82
C TYR A 59 -3.40 3.77 -10.77
N TYR A 60 -4.62 3.63 -10.25
CA TYR A 60 -5.85 3.74 -11.05
C TYR A 60 -6.41 5.16 -11.14
N GLY A 61 -5.98 6.08 -10.28
CA GLY A 61 -6.52 7.44 -10.21
C GLY A 61 -7.92 7.50 -9.64
N VAL A 62 -8.23 6.63 -8.70
CA VAL A 62 -9.50 6.54 -7.97
C VAL A 62 -9.29 6.91 -6.50
N ASP A 63 -10.36 7.23 -5.80
CA ASP A 63 -10.31 7.50 -4.36
C ASP A 63 -10.94 6.33 -3.59
N ILE A 64 -10.10 5.35 -3.24
CA ILE A 64 -10.55 4.14 -2.53
C ILE A 64 -11.20 4.49 -1.20
N TYR A 65 -10.71 5.52 -0.49
CA TYR A 65 -11.27 5.93 0.80
C TYR A 65 -12.67 6.50 0.65
N LYS A 66 -12.92 7.34 -0.37
CA LYS A 66 -14.28 7.81 -0.68
C LYS A 66 -15.21 6.67 -1.05
N MET A 67 -14.73 5.70 -1.82
CA MET A 67 -15.53 4.53 -2.19
C MET A 67 -15.98 3.74 -0.95
N ILE A 68 -15.08 3.53 0.02
CA ILE A 68 -15.39 2.80 1.25
C ILE A 68 -16.37 3.58 2.13
N ILE A 69 -16.15 4.89 2.27
CA ILE A 69 -17.05 5.76 3.04
C ILE A 69 -18.45 5.77 2.41
N ALA A 70 -18.55 5.94 1.09
CA ALA A 70 -19.80 5.88 0.37
C ALA A 70 -20.54 4.56 0.61
N THR A 71 -19.83 3.44 0.46
CA THR A 71 -20.39 2.11 0.75
C THR A 71 -20.91 2.00 2.18
N ALA A 72 -20.14 2.47 3.17
CA ALA A 72 -20.56 2.45 4.59
C ALA A 72 -21.78 3.33 4.88
N MET A 73 -22.00 4.36 4.07
CA MET A 73 -23.18 5.24 4.14
C MET A 73 -24.38 4.71 3.33
N GLY A 74 -24.23 3.57 2.67
CA GLY A 74 -25.28 2.99 1.80
C GLY A 74 -25.40 3.69 0.44
N GLU A 75 -24.37 4.46 0.03
CA GLU A 75 -24.31 5.10 -1.28
C GLU A 75 -23.63 4.15 -2.29
N ASN A 76 -23.93 4.34 -3.58
CA ASN A 76 -23.26 3.58 -4.65
C ASN A 76 -21.81 4.08 -4.84
N PRO A 77 -20.78 3.26 -4.53
CA PRO A 77 -19.38 3.67 -4.68
C PRO A 77 -18.94 3.79 -6.14
N GLU A 78 -19.69 3.27 -7.10
CA GLU A 78 -19.37 3.28 -8.54
C GLU A 78 -19.13 4.70 -9.05
N ALA A 79 -19.82 5.70 -8.51
CA ALA A 79 -19.64 7.10 -8.86
C ALA A 79 -18.19 7.59 -8.64
N TYR A 80 -17.44 6.99 -7.71
CA TYR A 80 -16.05 7.31 -7.39
C TYR A 80 -15.03 6.43 -8.13
N PHE A 81 -15.49 5.41 -8.85
CA PHE A 81 -14.63 4.51 -9.63
C PHE A 81 -14.23 5.09 -10.98
N HIS A 82 -14.93 6.10 -11.46
CA HIS A 82 -14.64 6.69 -12.76
C HIS A 82 -13.34 7.48 -12.73
N THR A 83 -12.34 6.96 -13.40
CA THR A 83 -11.07 7.64 -13.62
C THR A 83 -11.01 8.27 -15.00
N THR A 84 -10.45 9.48 -15.08
CA THR A 84 -10.11 10.12 -16.35
C THR A 84 -8.73 9.69 -16.86
N LYS A 85 -7.98 8.94 -16.07
CA LYS A 85 -6.64 8.48 -16.42
C LYS A 85 -6.72 7.45 -17.55
N LYS A 86 -5.99 7.72 -18.62
CA LYS A 86 -5.86 6.80 -19.77
C LYS A 86 -4.83 5.69 -19.52
N LYS A 87 -3.88 5.91 -18.60
CA LYS A 87 -2.82 4.97 -18.24
C LYS A 87 -2.66 4.94 -16.72
N PRO A 88 -2.35 3.77 -16.15
CA PRO A 88 -1.96 3.67 -14.76
C PRO A 88 -0.74 4.53 -14.46
N THR A 89 -0.66 5.05 -13.23
CA THR A 89 0.52 5.78 -12.74
C THR A 89 1.37 4.81 -11.93
N PRO A 90 2.58 4.46 -12.35
CA PRO A 90 3.50 3.67 -11.53
C PRO A 90 3.72 4.32 -10.17
N CYS A 91 3.74 3.51 -9.13
CA CYS A 91 3.96 3.96 -7.76
C CYS A 91 4.61 2.85 -6.94
N TYR A 92 5.28 3.25 -5.88
CA TYR A 92 5.99 2.35 -4.98
C TYR A 92 5.84 2.83 -3.53
N ALA A 93 5.75 1.89 -2.60
CA ALA A 93 5.74 2.21 -1.16
C ALA A 93 6.79 1.38 -0.43
N LYS A 94 7.42 1.98 0.57
CA LYS A 94 8.40 1.31 1.42
C LYS A 94 8.16 1.65 2.89
N MET A 95 8.14 0.62 3.72
CA MET A 95 8.08 0.78 5.16
C MET A 95 9.45 1.16 5.72
N LEU A 96 9.47 2.08 6.68
CA LEU A 96 10.67 2.47 7.41
C LEU A 96 10.84 1.51 8.59
N LEU A 97 11.97 0.82 8.62
CA LEU A 97 12.27 -0.24 9.58
C LEU A 97 13.60 0.06 10.27
N SER A 98 13.76 -0.37 11.52
CA SER A 98 15.04 -0.29 12.24
C SER A 98 15.68 -1.65 12.39
N GLU A 99 16.98 -1.72 12.16
CA GLU A 99 17.82 -2.90 12.49
C GLU A 99 18.27 -2.93 13.95
N LYS A 100 17.99 -1.88 14.72
CA LYS A 100 18.43 -1.70 16.12
C LYS A 100 17.24 -1.32 16.99
N SER A 101 17.33 -1.68 18.27
CA SER A 101 16.42 -1.16 19.31
C SER A 101 17.10 0.00 20.04
N GLY A 102 16.31 0.96 20.53
CA GLY A 102 16.81 2.10 21.28
C GLY A 102 15.71 3.13 21.51
N THR A 103 16.07 4.26 22.12
CA THR A 103 15.18 5.43 22.21
C THR A 103 15.55 6.40 21.09
N ILE A 104 14.55 6.91 20.37
CA ILE A 104 14.78 7.89 19.29
C ILE A 104 15.20 9.22 19.92
N LYS A 105 16.44 9.59 19.68
CA LYS A 105 16.96 10.91 20.09
C LYS A 105 16.58 11.98 19.07
N LYS A 106 16.59 11.64 17.78
CA LYS A 106 16.27 12.57 16.70
C LYS A 106 15.81 11.82 15.45
N ILE A 107 14.83 12.40 14.75
CA ILE A 107 14.44 11.98 13.41
C ILE A 107 14.97 13.05 12.44
N ILE A 108 15.80 12.63 11.51
CA ILE A 108 16.38 13.50 10.48
C ILE A 108 15.77 13.11 9.14
N ASN A 109 15.16 14.07 8.48
CA ASN A 109 14.67 13.94 7.11
C ASN A 109 15.29 15.05 6.27
N GLN A 110 16.16 14.67 5.34
CA GLN A 110 16.87 15.62 4.46
C GLN A 110 16.23 15.71 3.07
N ASN A 111 15.07 15.07 2.87
CA ASN A 111 14.35 15.17 1.62
C ASN A 111 13.77 16.58 1.45
N GLY A 112 14.00 17.15 0.26
CA GLY A 112 13.36 18.38 -0.17
C GLY A 112 11.97 18.13 -0.78
N ASP A 113 11.35 19.22 -1.25
CA ASP A 113 10.10 19.11 -2.01
C ASP A 113 10.37 18.47 -3.37
N HIS A 114 9.69 17.35 -3.64
CA HIS A 114 9.74 16.64 -4.90
C HIS A 114 8.31 16.21 -5.28
N SER A 115 7.88 16.53 -6.51
CA SER A 115 6.49 16.32 -6.97
C SER A 115 6.07 14.84 -7.00
N ASP A 116 7.03 13.93 -7.04
CA ASP A 116 6.80 12.50 -7.11
C ASP A 116 6.96 11.79 -5.77
N ILE A 117 7.37 12.50 -4.72
CA ILE A 117 7.21 12.06 -3.35
C ILE A 117 5.76 12.36 -2.94
N VAL A 118 4.97 11.31 -2.81
CA VAL A 118 3.54 11.44 -2.46
C VAL A 118 3.37 11.61 -0.96
N GLU A 119 4.14 10.84 -0.18
CA GLU A 119 4.02 10.81 1.28
C GLU A 119 5.32 10.35 1.94
N ILE A 120 5.67 11.00 3.03
CA ILE A 120 6.62 10.52 4.04
C ILE A 120 5.93 10.68 5.38
N THR A 121 5.58 9.56 6.04
CA THR A 121 4.89 9.55 7.31
C THR A 121 5.71 8.79 8.34
N PHE A 122 5.89 9.39 9.53
CA PHE A 122 6.49 8.75 10.69
C PHE A 122 5.40 8.35 11.68
N PHE A 123 5.42 7.08 12.12
CA PHE A 123 4.50 6.54 13.14
C PHE A 123 5.07 6.71 14.55
N VAL A 124 6.32 7.16 14.65
CA VAL A 124 7.09 7.35 15.87
C VAL A 124 7.57 8.79 16.00
N HIS A 125 7.91 9.20 17.21
CA HIS A 125 8.37 10.53 17.56
C HIS A 125 9.72 10.46 18.30
N GLU A 126 10.38 11.61 18.41
CA GLU A 126 11.56 11.75 19.28
C GLU A 126 11.16 11.45 20.73
N GLY A 127 11.94 10.63 21.42
CA GLY A 127 11.66 10.12 22.75
C GLY A 127 11.00 8.74 22.78
N ASP A 128 10.45 8.26 21.68
CA ASP A 128 9.83 6.94 21.61
C ASP A 128 10.90 5.84 21.66
N ARG A 129 10.56 4.74 22.35
CA ARG A 129 11.37 3.53 22.33
C ARG A 129 10.95 2.64 21.18
N ILE A 130 11.89 2.30 20.32
CA ILE A 130 11.68 1.42 19.17
C ILE A 130 12.40 0.08 19.35
N ASN A 131 11.91 -0.92 18.66
CA ASN A 131 12.53 -2.24 18.58
C ASN A 131 13.17 -2.45 17.22
N ARG A 132 14.19 -3.32 17.20
CA ARG A 132 14.60 -3.92 15.93
C ARG A 132 13.40 -4.58 15.28
N PHE A 133 13.24 -4.37 13.99
CA PHE A 133 12.13 -4.94 13.24
C PHE A 133 12.05 -6.47 13.39
N SER A 134 10.90 -6.94 13.81
CA SER A 134 10.56 -8.36 13.93
C SER A 134 9.14 -8.67 13.43
N ASN A 135 8.25 -7.68 13.43
CA ASN A 135 6.88 -7.79 12.95
C ASN A 135 6.34 -6.40 12.56
N SER A 136 5.13 -6.36 11.98
CA SER A 136 4.52 -5.12 11.47
C SER A 136 4.32 -4.00 12.50
N ARG A 137 4.30 -4.31 13.81
CA ARG A 137 4.16 -3.31 14.88
C ARG A 137 5.45 -2.53 15.13
N ASP A 138 6.58 -3.04 14.64
CA ASP A 138 7.88 -2.40 14.76
C ASP A 138 8.18 -1.44 13.59
N CYS A 139 7.18 -1.16 12.75
CA CYS A 139 7.30 -0.23 11.64
C CYS A 139 7.36 1.21 12.15
N LEU A 140 8.35 1.97 11.68
CA LEU A 140 8.60 3.34 12.13
C LEU A 140 7.89 4.41 11.28
N GLY A 141 7.45 4.03 10.09
CA GLY A 141 6.81 4.95 9.16
C GLY A 141 6.71 4.35 7.77
N GLN A 142 6.32 5.17 6.81
CA GLN A 142 6.18 4.78 5.42
C GLN A 142 6.59 5.90 4.48
N VAL A 143 7.00 5.51 3.28
CA VAL A 143 7.27 6.40 2.15
C VAL A 143 6.49 5.91 0.96
N ILE A 144 5.83 6.82 0.23
CA ILE A 144 5.11 6.53 -1.01
C ILE A 144 5.63 7.47 -2.09
N VAL A 145 5.99 6.90 -3.22
CA VAL A 145 6.42 7.65 -4.41
C VAL A 145 5.63 7.23 -5.64
N LYS A 146 5.63 8.07 -6.66
CA LYS A 146 5.09 7.80 -8.00
C LYS A 146 6.12 8.19 -9.06
N GLY A 147 5.90 7.79 -10.31
CA GLY A 147 6.79 8.13 -11.43
C GLY A 147 6.18 7.73 -12.76
N ASP A 148 6.92 7.89 -13.83
CA ASP A 148 6.52 7.47 -15.18
C ASP A 148 6.74 5.98 -15.40
N THR A 149 7.70 5.39 -14.69
CA THR A 149 8.05 3.97 -14.73
C THR A 149 8.25 3.40 -13.31
N LEU A 150 8.11 2.09 -13.16
CA LEU A 150 8.39 1.42 -11.89
C LEU A 150 9.87 1.55 -11.49
N GLU A 151 10.76 1.50 -12.47
CA GLU A 151 12.21 1.65 -12.24
C GLU A 151 12.57 3.03 -11.69
N GLU A 152 11.91 4.09 -12.16
CA GLU A 152 12.07 5.44 -11.58
C GLU A 152 11.54 5.50 -10.15
N CYS A 153 10.38 4.88 -9.87
CA CYS A 153 9.86 4.80 -8.52
C CYS A 153 10.82 4.06 -7.57
N GLU A 154 11.41 2.94 -8.02
CA GLU A 154 12.39 2.18 -7.24
C GLU A 154 13.65 2.99 -6.91
N LYS A 155 14.18 3.74 -7.87
CA LYS A 155 15.33 4.62 -7.64
C LYS A 155 14.99 5.75 -6.68
N LEU A 156 13.86 6.42 -6.91
CA LEU A 156 13.43 7.53 -6.07
C LEU A 156 13.19 7.09 -4.61
N ILE A 157 12.54 5.95 -4.39
CA ILE A 157 12.25 5.50 -3.03
C ILE A 157 13.52 5.12 -2.26
N GLU A 158 14.53 4.54 -2.93
CA GLU A 158 15.82 4.26 -2.31
C GLU A 158 16.55 5.57 -1.93
N GLU A 159 16.53 6.58 -2.79
CA GLU A 159 17.07 7.90 -2.50
C GLU A 159 16.35 8.54 -1.31
N VAL A 160 15.01 8.58 -1.33
CA VAL A 160 14.21 9.17 -0.26
C VAL A 160 14.47 8.49 1.07
N VAL A 161 14.51 7.16 1.10
CA VAL A 161 14.76 6.39 2.33
C VAL A 161 16.19 6.62 2.84
N SER A 162 17.19 6.74 1.95
CA SER A 162 18.58 7.01 2.34
C SER A 162 18.77 8.38 2.99
N ASN A 163 17.87 9.33 2.74
CA ASN A 163 17.86 10.68 3.32
C ASN A 163 17.10 10.75 4.66
N ILE A 164 16.65 9.61 5.20
CA ILE A 164 15.95 9.52 6.49
C ILE A 164 16.82 8.76 7.48
N GLU A 165 17.08 9.37 8.64
CA GLU A 165 17.87 8.76 9.72
C GLU A 165 17.13 8.82 11.04
N PHE A 166 17.09 7.70 11.76
CA PHE A 166 16.66 7.62 13.16
C PHE A 166 17.89 7.51 14.05
N VAL A 167 18.26 8.62 14.70
CA VAL A 167 19.38 8.66 15.65
C VAL A 167 18.90 8.06 16.97
N LEU A 168 19.55 7.00 17.43
CA LEU A 168 19.20 6.29 18.67
C LEU A 168 20.24 6.54 19.77
N GLU A 169 19.77 6.48 21.02
CA GLU A 169 20.57 6.43 22.23
C GLU A 169 20.37 5.12 23.00
#